data_11a379bd867a219d1605b14c1c98702b
#
_entry.id   11a379bd867a219d1605b14c1c98702b
#
_cell.length_a   1.000
_cell.length_b   1.000
_cell.length_c   1.000
_cell.angle_alpha   90.00
_cell.angle_beta   90.00
_cell.angle_gamma   90.00
#
_symmetry.space_group_name_H-M   'P 1'
#
loop_
_entity.id
_entity.type
_entity.pdbx_description
1 polymer ?
#
loop_
_entity_poly.entity_id
_entity_poly.type
_entity_poly.pdbx_seq_one_letter_code
_entity_poly.pdbx_strand_id
1 'polypeptide(L)'
;MRILQEIESGTPHGLQLLRDASREGLTLCFPGVGSAFARKNNPTCLIIAKGGRTILVDAGTSIPGALETRGISITDFDYYHVTHSHADHIGGLEELLLYSHYVLKKKPQMILTETYRDLLWDRSLRGGCEHAVGGTLGFDDLAEFVVPDQVATEPRELYEVEVEGIRLTIFRTVHIPTGEDNTRSAFWSTGLLIDGRLLFTADTTFDPVLFEQLPMDGVDTIFHDCQLYEPGVVHPAYSELKTLDADLRSKMHLTHYGDTFGEFDPAADGFAGFAQPWAVYQ
;
A
#
# COMPACT_ATOMS: atom_id res chain seq x y z
N MET A 1 15.08 9.29 -0.49
CA MET A 1 15.52 8.08 0.28
C MET A 1 16.67 7.38 -0.42
N ARG A 2 17.49 6.63 0.32
CA ARG A 2 18.53 5.75 -0.21
C ARG A 2 18.18 4.29 0.04
N ILE A 3 18.62 3.41 -0.84
CA ILE A 3 18.55 1.97 -0.61
C ILE A 3 19.72 1.59 0.30
N LEU A 4 19.42 0.97 1.45
CA LEU A 4 20.43 0.49 2.40
C LEU A 4 20.95 -0.90 2.01
N GLN A 5 20.02 -1.80 1.67
CA GLN A 5 20.26 -3.21 1.35
C GLN A 5 19.04 -3.80 0.65
N GLU A 6 19.17 -5.02 0.18
CA GLU A 6 18.07 -5.85 -0.29
C GLU A 6 17.88 -7.05 0.65
N ILE A 7 16.62 -7.47 0.85
CA ILE A 7 16.31 -8.69 1.61
C ILE A 7 16.24 -9.84 0.61
N GLU A 8 17.28 -10.64 0.55
CA GLU A 8 17.39 -11.72 -0.40
C GLU A 8 16.43 -12.89 -0.08
N SER A 9 16.05 -13.64 -1.10
CA SER A 9 15.29 -14.89 -0.92
C SER A 9 16.10 -15.90 -0.10
N GLY A 10 15.44 -16.57 0.85
CA GLY A 10 16.10 -17.48 1.79
C GLY A 10 16.69 -16.78 3.02
N THR A 11 16.57 -15.45 3.15
CA THR A 11 16.94 -14.73 4.36
C THR A 11 16.05 -15.18 5.52
N PRO A 12 16.60 -15.79 6.58
CA PRO A 12 15.80 -16.06 7.76
C PRO A 12 15.52 -14.75 8.51
N HIS A 13 14.31 -14.59 9.03
CA HIS A 13 13.94 -13.43 9.85
C HIS A 13 14.03 -12.07 9.14
N GLY A 14 13.61 -12.00 7.87
CA GLY A 14 13.64 -10.75 7.07
C GLY A 14 12.95 -9.56 7.74
N LEU A 15 11.85 -9.79 8.47
CA LEU A 15 11.17 -8.72 9.21
C LEU A 15 12.03 -8.16 10.34
N GLN A 16 12.87 -8.98 10.99
CA GLN A 16 13.76 -8.48 12.03
C GLN A 16 14.82 -7.52 11.47
N LEU A 17 15.31 -7.78 10.26
CA LEU A 17 16.24 -6.84 9.59
C LEU A 17 15.57 -5.48 9.35
N LEU A 18 14.30 -5.45 8.94
CA LEU A 18 13.54 -4.20 8.78
C LEU A 18 13.31 -3.50 10.12
N ARG A 19 12.94 -4.24 11.15
CA ARG A 19 12.77 -3.71 12.51
C ARG A 19 14.06 -3.10 13.04
N ASP A 20 15.20 -3.74 12.83
CA ASP A 20 16.49 -3.22 13.27
C ASP A 20 16.90 -1.96 12.49
N ALA A 21 16.78 -1.97 11.17
CA ALA A 21 17.03 -0.78 10.34
C ALA A 21 16.12 0.40 10.75
N SER A 22 14.86 0.12 11.08
CA SER A 22 13.87 1.14 11.45
C SER A 22 14.11 1.82 12.81
N ARG A 23 15.04 1.31 13.63
CA ARG A 23 15.46 1.97 14.88
C ARG A 23 16.19 3.28 14.64
N GLU A 24 16.83 3.42 13.48
CA GLU A 24 17.55 4.64 13.08
C GLU A 24 16.67 5.64 12.33
N GLY A 25 15.47 5.22 11.86
CA GLY A 25 14.55 6.10 11.15
C GLY A 25 13.44 5.34 10.43
N LEU A 26 12.57 6.10 9.77
CA LEU A 26 11.51 5.56 8.94
C LEU A 26 12.10 4.74 7.79
N THR A 27 11.67 3.51 7.67
CA THR A 27 12.18 2.53 6.71
C THR A 27 11.01 1.94 5.93
N LEU A 28 11.16 1.81 4.61
CA LEU A 28 10.19 1.18 3.73
C LEU A 28 10.81 -0.03 3.03
N CYS A 29 9.96 -1.02 2.73
CA CYS A 29 10.31 -2.15 1.88
C CYS A 29 9.09 -2.59 1.09
N PHE A 30 9.27 -2.93 -0.19
CA PHE A 30 8.20 -3.40 -1.06
C PHE A 30 8.35 -4.90 -1.32
N PRO A 31 7.56 -5.80 -0.70
CA PRO A 31 7.50 -7.22 -1.07
C PRO A 31 7.07 -7.46 -2.51
N GLY A 32 6.34 -6.51 -3.08
CA GLY A 32 5.92 -6.49 -4.46
C GLY A 32 5.77 -5.07 -4.98
N VAL A 33 5.99 -4.88 -6.28
CA VAL A 33 5.92 -3.58 -6.98
C VAL A 33 5.17 -3.70 -8.32
N GLY A 34 4.63 -4.89 -8.60
CA GLY A 34 3.97 -5.20 -9.86
C GLY A 34 2.49 -4.83 -9.87
N SER A 35 1.94 -4.67 -11.07
CA SER A 35 0.52 -4.52 -11.31
C SER A 35 -0.24 -5.83 -11.09
N ALA A 36 -1.57 -5.78 -11.09
CA ALA A 36 -2.47 -6.92 -10.89
C ALA A 36 -2.13 -8.16 -11.74
N PHE A 37 -1.66 -7.96 -12.95
CA PHE A 37 -1.39 -9.02 -13.93
C PHE A 37 0.10 -9.24 -14.21
N ALA A 38 0.99 -8.55 -13.49
CA ALA A 38 2.44 -8.78 -13.60
C ALA A 38 2.80 -10.24 -13.24
N ARG A 39 3.81 -10.78 -13.92
CA ARG A 39 4.31 -12.14 -13.68
C ARG A 39 5.74 -12.16 -13.18
N LYS A 40 6.49 -11.08 -13.43
CA LYS A 40 7.88 -10.96 -12.96
C LYS A 40 7.97 -10.41 -11.53
N ASN A 41 6.97 -9.62 -11.10
CA ASN A 41 6.90 -9.04 -9.78
C ASN A 41 5.59 -9.46 -9.08
N ASN A 42 5.63 -9.58 -7.74
CA ASN A 42 4.42 -9.70 -6.95
C ASN A 42 3.63 -8.39 -6.99
N PRO A 43 2.30 -8.44 -6.76
CA PRO A 43 1.46 -7.25 -6.64
C PRO A 43 2.04 -6.23 -5.67
N THR A 44 1.73 -4.96 -5.88
CA THR A 44 2.21 -3.88 -5.03
C THR A 44 1.80 -4.09 -3.57
N CYS A 45 2.81 -4.10 -2.71
CA CYS A 45 2.67 -4.27 -1.27
C CYS A 45 3.79 -3.51 -0.58
N LEU A 46 3.49 -2.80 0.49
CA LEU A 46 4.44 -1.95 1.21
C LEU A 46 4.55 -2.36 2.68
N ILE A 47 5.76 -2.51 3.18
CA ILE A 47 6.07 -2.60 4.61
C ILE A 47 6.59 -1.24 5.06
N ILE A 48 5.94 -0.65 6.06
CA ILE A 48 6.39 0.56 6.76
C ILE A 48 6.98 0.10 8.08
N ALA A 49 8.19 0.54 8.41
CA ALA A 49 8.83 0.24 9.69
C ALA A 49 9.42 1.49 10.33
N LYS A 50 9.21 1.68 11.64
CA LYS A 50 9.79 2.77 12.43
C LYS A 50 9.88 2.38 13.91
N GLY A 51 11.01 2.63 14.54
CA GLY A 51 11.19 2.31 15.96
C GLY A 51 11.04 0.81 16.31
N GLY A 52 11.21 -0.07 15.33
CA GLY A 52 11.02 -1.51 15.49
C GLY A 52 9.56 -1.98 15.32
N ARG A 53 8.62 -1.07 15.03
CA ARG A 53 7.21 -1.38 14.72
C ARG A 53 6.98 -1.43 13.24
N THR A 54 6.00 -2.22 12.81
CA THR A 54 5.76 -2.52 11.39
C THR A 54 4.29 -2.45 11.02
N ILE A 55 4.01 -1.88 9.84
CA ILE A 55 2.69 -1.89 9.21
C ILE A 55 2.83 -2.58 7.86
N LEU A 56 1.99 -3.58 7.58
CA LEU A 56 1.83 -4.12 6.24
C LEU A 56 0.70 -3.37 5.53
N VAL A 57 1.00 -2.79 4.37
CA VAL A 57 0.03 -2.10 3.52
C VAL A 57 -0.23 -2.96 2.31
N ASP A 58 -1.47 -3.40 2.17
CA ASP A 58 -1.95 -4.36 1.19
C ASP A 58 -1.31 -5.76 1.29
N ALA A 59 -2.08 -6.76 0.92
CA ALA A 59 -1.65 -8.14 0.89
C ALA A 59 -2.35 -8.87 -0.26
N GLY A 60 -1.86 -8.64 -1.48
CA GLY A 60 -2.37 -9.31 -2.67
C GLY A 60 -2.14 -10.80 -2.66
N THR A 61 -2.74 -11.50 -3.62
CA THR A 61 -2.84 -12.97 -3.67
C THR A 61 -1.51 -13.72 -3.52
N SER A 62 -0.38 -13.19 -4.05
CA SER A 62 0.92 -13.85 -3.96
C SER A 62 1.81 -13.34 -2.83
N ILE A 63 1.37 -12.32 -2.10
CA ILE A 63 2.16 -11.68 -1.03
C ILE A 63 2.46 -12.63 0.13
N PRO A 64 1.52 -13.44 0.65
CA PRO A 64 1.85 -14.40 1.71
C PRO A 64 3.04 -15.29 1.36
N GLY A 65 3.02 -15.90 0.16
CA GLY A 65 4.12 -16.71 -0.32
C GLY A 65 5.43 -15.92 -0.55
N ALA A 66 5.34 -14.67 -1.02
CA ALA A 66 6.51 -13.82 -1.19
C ALA A 66 7.18 -13.48 0.16
N LEU A 67 6.40 -13.22 1.19
CA LEU A 67 6.87 -12.99 2.56
C LEU A 67 7.56 -14.24 3.12
N GLU A 68 6.95 -15.42 2.96
CA GLU A 68 7.52 -16.68 3.43
C GLU A 68 8.90 -16.97 2.84
N THR A 69 9.16 -16.60 1.58
CA THR A 69 10.49 -16.77 0.97
C THR A 69 11.58 -15.95 1.68
N ARG A 70 11.24 -15.05 2.58
CA ARG A 70 12.13 -14.22 3.41
C ARG A 70 11.96 -14.50 4.91
N GLY A 71 11.35 -15.64 5.25
CA GLY A 71 11.13 -16.04 6.64
C GLY A 71 10.18 -15.08 7.40
N ILE A 72 9.20 -14.49 6.71
CA ILE A 72 8.20 -13.59 7.26
C ILE A 72 6.83 -14.25 7.10
N SER A 73 6.07 -14.37 8.17
CA SER A 73 4.64 -14.72 8.08
C SER A 73 3.80 -13.48 7.82
N ILE A 74 2.72 -13.63 7.06
CA ILE A 74 1.74 -12.54 6.90
C ILE A 74 1.17 -12.07 8.26
N THR A 75 1.27 -12.88 9.31
CA THR A 75 0.76 -12.59 10.66
C THR A 75 1.77 -11.94 11.60
N ASP A 76 3.00 -11.62 11.13
CA ASP A 76 4.10 -11.12 11.96
C ASP A 76 4.09 -9.60 12.17
N PHE A 77 3.23 -8.87 11.47
CA PHE A 77 3.18 -7.41 11.52
C PHE A 77 2.39 -6.91 12.73
N ASP A 78 2.76 -5.71 13.21
CA ASP A 78 2.08 -5.08 14.34
C ASP A 78 0.72 -4.51 13.90
N TYR A 79 0.64 -3.94 12.68
CA TYR A 79 -0.56 -3.36 12.09
C TYR A 79 -0.69 -3.71 10.61
N TYR A 80 -1.93 -3.58 10.10
CA TYR A 80 -2.29 -3.80 8.70
C TYR A 80 -3.11 -2.63 8.19
N HIS A 81 -2.83 -2.18 6.98
CA HIS A 81 -3.66 -1.21 6.27
C HIS A 81 -4.02 -1.76 4.90
N VAL A 82 -5.21 -1.42 4.41
CA VAL A 82 -5.68 -1.83 3.09
C VAL A 82 -6.12 -0.59 2.33
N THR A 83 -5.57 -0.40 1.15
CA THR A 83 -5.84 0.77 0.33
C THR A 83 -7.16 0.66 -0.41
N HIS A 84 -7.46 -0.50 -1.00
CA HIS A 84 -8.69 -0.78 -1.73
C HIS A 84 -8.92 -2.30 -1.95
N SER A 85 -10.06 -2.68 -2.54
CA SER A 85 -10.55 -4.06 -2.54
C SER A 85 -10.29 -4.85 -3.83
N HIS A 86 -9.27 -4.52 -4.62
CA HIS A 86 -8.85 -5.42 -5.71
C HIS A 86 -8.07 -6.63 -5.18
N ALA A 87 -8.14 -7.75 -5.89
CA ALA A 87 -7.54 -9.02 -5.45
C ALA A 87 -6.03 -8.97 -5.30
N ASP A 88 -5.36 -8.14 -6.09
CA ASP A 88 -3.93 -7.88 -5.99
C ASP A 88 -3.54 -7.02 -4.77
N HIS A 89 -4.53 -6.50 -4.02
CA HIS A 89 -4.34 -5.78 -2.75
C HIS A 89 -4.92 -6.53 -1.55
N ILE A 90 -5.95 -7.36 -1.74
CA ILE A 90 -6.63 -8.04 -0.61
C ILE A 90 -6.58 -9.58 -0.66
N GLY A 91 -6.07 -10.19 -1.73
CA GLY A 91 -6.20 -11.64 -1.95
C GLY A 91 -5.53 -12.53 -0.88
N GLY A 92 -4.64 -12.00 -0.05
CA GLY A 92 -4.03 -12.68 1.10
C GLY A 92 -4.73 -12.42 2.44
N LEU A 93 -5.75 -11.54 2.48
CA LEU A 93 -6.39 -11.17 3.76
C LEU A 93 -7.20 -12.29 4.38
N GLU A 94 -7.83 -13.16 3.59
CA GLU A 94 -8.52 -14.33 4.14
C GLU A 94 -7.54 -15.22 4.92
N GLU A 95 -6.34 -15.46 4.40
CA GLU A 95 -5.29 -16.19 5.11
C GLU A 95 -4.90 -15.49 6.41
N LEU A 96 -4.63 -14.18 6.36
CA LEU A 96 -4.32 -13.38 7.55
C LEU A 96 -5.39 -13.55 8.64
N LEU A 97 -6.65 -13.34 8.29
CA LEU A 97 -7.77 -13.34 9.24
C LEU A 97 -8.02 -14.75 9.80
N LEU A 98 -8.14 -15.75 8.93
CA LEU A 98 -8.48 -17.11 9.32
C LEU A 98 -7.35 -17.80 10.07
N TYR A 99 -6.10 -17.62 9.63
CA TYR A 99 -4.93 -18.16 10.32
C TYR A 99 -4.77 -17.52 11.71
N SER A 100 -4.91 -16.20 11.80
CA SER A 100 -4.89 -15.49 13.08
C SER A 100 -5.99 -16.00 14.02
N HIS A 101 -7.20 -16.17 13.53
CA HIS A 101 -8.34 -16.62 14.32
C HIS A 101 -8.22 -18.09 14.75
N TYR A 102 -8.02 -19.01 13.78
CA TYR A 102 -8.08 -20.44 14.06
C TYR A 102 -6.79 -21.02 14.62
N VAL A 103 -5.63 -20.50 14.23
CA VAL A 103 -4.32 -21.04 14.62
C VAL A 103 -3.69 -20.24 15.75
N LEU A 104 -3.55 -18.93 15.59
CA LEU A 104 -2.84 -18.09 16.54
C LEU A 104 -3.73 -17.63 17.71
N LYS A 105 -5.06 -17.73 17.58
CA LYS A 105 -6.04 -17.26 18.58
C LYS A 105 -5.84 -15.79 18.96
N LYS A 106 -5.49 -14.96 17.98
CA LYS A 106 -5.33 -13.51 18.10
C LYS A 106 -6.06 -12.80 16.97
N LYS A 107 -6.33 -11.51 17.13
CA LYS A 107 -6.89 -10.66 16.09
C LYS A 107 -5.80 -9.73 15.54
N PRO A 108 -5.61 -9.63 14.22
CA PRO A 108 -4.75 -8.60 13.64
C PRO A 108 -5.33 -7.21 13.90
N GLN A 109 -4.46 -6.22 14.10
CA GLN A 109 -4.80 -4.81 14.28
C GLN A 109 -4.89 -4.14 12.90
N MET A 110 -6.08 -3.78 12.44
CA MET A 110 -6.31 -3.20 11.12
C MET A 110 -6.60 -1.70 11.20
N ILE A 111 -5.84 -0.89 10.46
CA ILE A 111 -6.06 0.56 10.34
C ILE A 111 -7.00 0.78 9.16
N LEU A 112 -8.28 1.01 9.42
CA LEU A 112 -9.32 1.19 8.40
C LEU A 112 -10.28 2.30 8.80
N THR A 113 -10.69 3.15 7.84
CA THR A 113 -11.81 4.06 8.05
C THR A 113 -13.11 3.25 8.24
N GLU A 114 -14.08 3.78 8.98
CA GLU A 114 -15.37 3.10 9.20
C GLU A 114 -16.04 2.71 7.87
N THR A 115 -16.08 3.67 6.94
CA THR A 115 -16.68 3.45 5.61
C THR A 115 -16.00 2.29 4.87
N TYR A 116 -14.67 2.24 4.86
CA TYR A 116 -13.98 1.20 4.12
C TYR A 116 -14.01 -0.14 4.84
N ARG A 117 -14.00 -0.17 6.17
CA ARG A 117 -14.19 -1.40 6.95
C ARG A 117 -15.45 -2.13 6.54
N ASP A 118 -16.57 -1.41 6.47
CA ASP A 118 -17.86 -1.99 6.10
C ASP A 118 -17.89 -2.44 4.62
N LEU A 119 -17.32 -1.63 3.72
CA LEU A 119 -17.19 -2.01 2.31
C LEU A 119 -16.33 -3.26 2.11
N LEU A 120 -15.16 -3.32 2.77
CA LEU A 120 -14.23 -4.44 2.68
C LEU A 120 -14.87 -5.73 3.18
N TRP A 121 -15.57 -5.68 4.31
CA TRP A 121 -16.27 -6.83 4.84
C TRP A 121 -17.41 -7.28 3.94
N ASP A 122 -18.41 -6.42 3.73
CA ASP A 122 -19.66 -6.80 3.09
C ASP A 122 -19.51 -7.15 1.61
N ARG A 123 -18.54 -6.57 0.91
CA ARG A 123 -18.40 -6.71 -0.54
C ARG A 123 -17.22 -7.57 -0.98
N SER A 124 -16.33 -7.94 -0.06
CA SER A 124 -15.12 -8.70 -0.42
C SER A 124 -14.87 -9.91 0.48
N LEU A 125 -14.70 -9.72 1.80
CA LEU A 125 -14.20 -10.78 2.70
C LEU A 125 -15.31 -11.68 3.26
N ARG A 126 -16.51 -11.16 3.40
CA ARG A 126 -17.61 -11.86 4.07
C ARG A 126 -17.88 -13.24 3.47
N GLY A 127 -17.87 -13.36 2.14
CA GLY A 127 -18.13 -14.63 1.45
C GLY A 127 -17.20 -15.76 1.84
N GLY A 128 -15.91 -15.46 2.06
CA GLY A 128 -14.90 -16.45 2.46
C GLY A 128 -14.71 -16.61 3.96
N CYS A 129 -15.01 -15.57 4.76
CA CYS A 129 -14.65 -15.52 6.19
C CYS A 129 -15.83 -15.70 7.17
N GLU A 130 -17.08 -15.46 6.75
CA GLU A 130 -18.24 -15.41 7.65
C GLU A 130 -18.59 -16.79 8.26
N HIS A 131 -18.41 -17.86 7.50
CA HIS A 131 -18.92 -19.16 7.92
C HIS A 131 -17.95 -19.91 8.84
N ALA A 132 -18.45 -20.30 10.02
CA ALA A 132 -17.70 -21.06 11.00
C ALA A 132 -18.50 -22.27 11.50
N VAL A 133 -17.82 -23.26 12.09
CA VAL A 133 -18.49 -24.39 12.72
C VAL A 133 -19.34 -23.89 13.90
N GLY A 134 -20.63 -24.07 13.80
CA GLY A 134 -21.60 -23.68 14.86
C GLY A 134 -22.18 -22.27 14.71
N GLY A 135 -21.87 -21.52 13.63
CA GLY A 135 -22.45 -20.19 13.41
C GLY A 135 -21.78 -19.35 12.36
N THR A 136 -21.85 -18.05 12.55
CA THR A 136 -21.22 -17.04 11.69
C THR A 136 -20.29 -16.17 12.51
N LEU A 137 -19.24 -15.65 11.85
CA LEU A 137 -18.28 -14.67 12.38
C LEU A 137 -18.56 -13.31 11.73
N GLY A 138 -18.53 -12.26 12.53
CA GLY A 138 -18.44 -10.89 12.03
C GLY A 138 -16.99 -10.48 11.80
N PHE A 139 -16.77 -9.34 11.15
CA PHE A 139 -15.42 -8.80 10.96
C PHE A 139 -14.74 -8.51 12.31
N ASP A 140 -15.53 -8.04 13.31
CA ASP A 140 -15.04 -7.78 14.68
C ASP A 140 -14.65 -9.07 15.45
N ASP A 141 -15.08 -10.23 15.00
CA ASP A 141 -14.63 -11.51 15.56
C ASP A 141 -13.24 -11.89 15.04
N LEU A 142 -12.87 -11.42 13.86
CA LEU A 142 -11.66 -11.77 13.14
C LEU A 142 -10.52 -10.75 13.26
N ALA A 143 -10.84 -9.46 13.47
CA ALA A 143 -9.87 -8.37 13.56
C ALA A 143 -10.23 -7.38 14.67
N GLU A 144 -9.25 -6.57 15.07
CA GLU A 144 -9.43 -5.35 15.85
C GLU A 144 -9.12 -4.13 14.96
N PHE A 145 -9.80 -3.00 15.22
CA PHE A 145 -9.72 -1.85 14.34
C PHE A 145 -9.16 -0.62 15.03
N VAL A 146 -8.19 0.00 14.38
CA VAL A 146 -7.75 1.37 14.66
C VAL A 146 -8.42 2.25 13.61
N VAL A 147 -9.35 3.09 14.04
CA VAL A 147 -10.14 3.94 13.13
C VAL A 147 -9.47 5.31 13.03
N PRO A 148 -9.02 5.73 11.84
CA PRO A 148 -8.46 7.05 11.62
C PRO A 148 -9.52 8.16 11.76
N ASP A 149 -9.12 9.30 12.32
CA ASP A 149 -9.97 10.49 12.43
C ASP A 149 -10.09 11.20 11.07
N GLN A 150 -11.31 11.49 10.62
CA GLN A 150 -11.51 12.31 9.43
C GLN A 150 -11.21 13.78 9.74
N VAL A 151 -10.16 14.33 9.11
CA VAL A 151 -9.67 15.69 9.34
C VAL A 151 -10.07 16.67 8.24
N ALA A 152 -10.42 16.17 7.05
CA ALA A 152 -10.96 16.98 5.94
C ALA A 152 -11.91 16.17 5.06
N THR A 153 -12.86 16.88 4.44
CA THR A 153 -13.77 16.34 3.41
C THR A 153 -13.56 17.01 2.05
N GLU A 154 -13.06 18.23 2.05
CA GLU A 154 -12.78 19.05 0.87
C GLU A 154 -11.38 19.67 0.97
N PRO A 155 -10.68 19.89 -0.15
CA PRO A 155 -11.03 19.46 -1.53
C PRO A 155 -10.91 17.97 -1.75
N ARG A 156 -10.36 17.22 -0.79
CA ARG A 156 -10.16 15.77 -0.78
C ARG A 156 -10.39 15.23 0.63
N GLU A 157 -10.99 14.05 0.74
CA GLU A 157 -11.13 13.40 2.04
C GLU A 157 -9.75 13.01 2.57
N LEU A 158 -9.46 13.46 3.80
CA LEU A 158 -8.23 13.14 4.54
C LEU A 158 -8.60 12.56 5.90
N TYR A 159 -7.84 11.55 6.31
CA TYR A 159 -7.96 10.91 7.61
C TYR A 159 -6.57 10.83 8.24
N GLU A 160 -6.48 10.99 9.56
CA GLU A 160 -5.21 10.91 10.28
C GLU A 160 -5.25 9.86 11.37
N VAL A 161 -4.13 9.20 11.57
CA VAL A 161 -3.91 8.26 12.67
C VAL A 161 -2.42 8.20 13.00
N GLU A 162 -2.12 8.03 14.27
CA GLU A 162 -0.77 7.72 14.72
C GLU A 162 -0.77 6.40 15.50
N VAL A 163 0.08 5.47 15.09
CA VAL A 163 0.29 4.18 15.75
C VAL A 163 1.78 3.99 16.04
N GLU A 164 2.12 3.80 17.33
CA GLU A 164 3.51 3.53 17.76
C GLU A 164 4.55 4.51 17.19
N GLY A 165 4.17 5.80 17.06
CA GLY A 165 5.02 6.86 16.54
C GLY A 165 5.14 6.90 15.01
N ILE A 166 4.37 6.11 14.28
CA ILE A 166 4.19 6.21 12.83
C ILE A 166 2.92 7.02 12.57
N ARG A 167 3.06 8.19 11.97
CA ARG A 167 1.92 9.02 11.59
C ARG A 167 1.54 8.77 10.14
N LEU A 168 0.27 8.46 9.91
CA LEU A 168 -0.32 8.28 8.59
C LEU A 168 -1.39 9.35 8.34
N THR A 169 -1.27 10.09 7.24
CA THR A 169 -2.39 10.80 6.63
C THR A 169 -2.87 9.96 5.46
N ILE A 170 -4.07 9.42 5.59
CA ILE A 170 -4.72 8.57 4.58
C ILE A 170 -5.57 9.51 3.72
N PHE A 171 -5.41 9.47 2.41
CA PHE A 171 -6.15 10.35 1.49
C PHE A 171 -6.83 9.54 0.40
N ARG A 172 -8.01 10.02 -0.04
CA ARG A 172 -8.73 9.41 -1.16
C ARG A 172 -7.95 9.57 -2.45
N THR A 173 -7.82 8.50 -3.21
CA THR A 173 -7.31 8.51 -4.60
C THR A 173 -8.46 8.37 -5.59
N VAL A 174 -8.22 8.70 -6.85
CA VAL A 174 -9.17 8.51 -7.95
C VAL A 174 -8.79 7.24 -8.68
N HIS A 175 -9.42 6.13 -8.29
CA HIS A 175 -9.22 4.85 -8.96
C HIS A 175 -10.58 4.33 -9.45
N ILE A 176 -10.69 3.98 -10.74
CA ILE A 176 -11.94 3.63 -11.43
C ILE A 176 -13.01 4.71 -11.23
N PRO A 177 -12.86 5.90 -11.86
CA PRO A 177 -13.84 6.97 -11.75
C PRO A 177 -15.16 6.55 -12.38
N THR A 178 -16.29 6.81 -11.71
CA THR A 178 -17.64 6.41 -12.15
C THR A 178 -18.57 7.59 -12.42
N GLY A 179 -18.10 8.83 -12.27
CA GLY A 179 -18.91 10.04 -12.44
C GLY A 179 -18.07 11.30 -12.61
N GLU A 180 -18.75 12.47 -12.61
CA GLU A 180 -18.10 13.78 -12.77
C GLU A 180 -17.29 14.21 -11.53
N ASP A 181 -17.75 13.86 -10.33
CA ASP A 181 -16.98 14.03 -9.09
C ASP A 181 -16.07 12.82 -8.88
N ASN A 182 -14.88 12.92 -9.43
CA ASN A 182 -13.92 11.80 -9.48
C ASN A 182 -13.49 11.30 -8.09
N THR A 183 -13.43 12.14 -7.06
CA THR A 183 -12.97 11.70 -5.73
C THR A 183 -14.06 10.97 -4.95
N ARG A 184 -15.33 11.38 -5.09
CA ARG A 184 -16.47 10.80 -4.35
C ARG A 184 -17.13 9.65 -5.08
N SER A 185 -17.22 9.74 -6.41
CA SER A 185 -17.86 8.72 -7.24
C SER A 185 -16.92 7.60 -7.71
N ALA A 186 -15.62 7.73 -7.50
CA ALA A 186 -14.65 6.69 -7.79
C ALA A 186 -14.82 5.47 -6.86
N PHE A 187 -14.37 4.31 -7.33
CA PHE A 187 -14.16 3.14 -6.48
C PHE A 187 -13.33 3.52 -5.25
N TRP A 188 -13.68 2.97 -4.07
CA TRP A 188 -12.91 3.31 -2.87
C TRP A 188 -11.45 2.93 -3.02
N SER A 189 -10.59 3.92 -3.01
CA SER A 189 -9.14 3.74 -2.96
C SER A 189 -8.51 4.87 -2.16
N THR A 190 -7.40 4.57 -1.49
CA THR A 190 -6.66 5.52 -0.65
C THR A 190 -5.17 5.39 -0.87
N GLY A 191 -4.46 6.50 -0.72
CA GLY A 191 -3.01 6.55 -0.59
C GLY A 191 -2.61 6.99 0.82
N LEU A 192 -1.31 7.00 1.07
CA LEU A 192 -0.71 7.31 2.38
C LEU A 192 0.35 8.40 2.26
N LEU A 193 0.28 9.41 3.13
CA LEU A 193 1.39 10.27 3.46
C LEU A 193 1.94 9.85 4.82
N ILE A 194 3.17 9.37 4.84
CA ILE A 194 3.82 8.73 5.98
C ILE A 194 4.78 9.73 6.62
N ASP A 195 4.57 10.05 7.91
CA ASP A 195 5.36 11.02 8.70
C ASP A 195 5.47 12.41 8.05
N GLY A 196 4.60 12.76 7.09
CA GLY A 196 4.66 14.02 6.32
C GLY A 196 5.85 14.09 5.35
N ARG A 197 6.53 12.97 5.08
CA ARG A 197 7.75 12.91 4.25
C ARG A 197 7.65 12.01 3.04
N LEU A 198 6.93 10.92 3.15
CA LEU A 198 6.85 9.88 2.13
C LEU A 198 5.42 9.76 1.63
N LEU A 199 5.23 9.95 0.35
CA LEU A 199 3.93 9.77 -0.30
C LEU A 199 3.90 8.42 -1.01
N PHE A 200 2.88 7.61 -0.73
CA PHE A 200 2.54 6.39 -1.46
C PHE A 200 1.12 6.54 -2.00
N THR A 201 0.95 6.60 -3.31
CA THR A 201 -0.37 6.82 -3.92
C THR A 201 -1.25 5.59 -3.88
N ALA A 202 -0.69 4.38 -3.77
CA ALA A 202 -1.37 3.15 -4.17
C ALA A 202 -1.97 3.34 -5.57
N ASP A 203 -3.10 2.70 -5.89
CA ASP A 203 -3.71 2.78 -7.21
C ASP A 203 -4.52 4.07 -7.40
N THR A 204 -4.26 4.75 -8.49
CA THR A 204 -4.93 6.00 -8.86
C THR A 204 -4.91 6.17 -10.38
N THR A 205 -5.78 7.00 -10.94
CA THR A 205 -5.64 7.52 -12.30
C THR A 205 -4.57 8.61 -12.36
N PHE A 206 -4.31 9.18 -13.53
CA PHE A 206 -3.54 10.41 -13.64
C PHE A 206 -4.31 11.56 -12.99
N ASP A 207 -3.83 12.01 -11.85
CA ASP A 207 -4.47 13.02 -11.01
C ASP A 207 -3.44 14.10 -10.58
N PRO A 208 -3.08 15.03 -11.49
CA PRO A 208 -2.06 16.05 -11.19
C PRO A 208 -2.47 16.99 -10.05
N VAL A 209 -3.78 17.20 -9.80
CA VAL A 209 -4.27 18.05 -8.71
C VAL A 209 -4.11 17.42 -7.33
N LEU A 210 -3.82 16.13 -7.26
CA LEU A 210 -3.52 15.43 -6.00
C LEU A 210 -2.44 16.16 -5.21
N PHE A 211 -1.36 16.56 -5.88
CA PHE A 211 -0.21 17.18 -5.24
C PHE A 211 -0.48 18.61 -4.73
N GLU A 212 -1.50 19.28 -5.30
CA GLU A 212 -1.98 20.59 -4.82
C GLU A 212 -2.91 20.46 -3.61
N GLN A 213 -3.57 19.32 -3.45
CA GLN A 213 -4.58 19.05 -2.43
C GLN A 213 -4.02 18.34 -1.19
N LEU A 214 -2.75 17.97 -1.19
CA LEU A 214 -2.06 17.33 -0.08
C LEU A 214 -1.03 18.27 0.57
N PRO A 215 -0.72 18.10 1.86
CA PRO A 215 0.34 18.84 2.53
C PRO A 215 1.72 18.37 2.06
N MET A 216 2.14 18.82 0.87
CA MET A 216 3.38 18.40 0.23
C MET A 216 4.64 19.02 0.83
N ASP A 217 4.54 19.98 1.74
CA ASP A 217 5.65 20.58 2.45
C ASP A 217 6.40 19.51 3.25
N GLY A 218 7.66 19.27 2.94
CA GLY A 218 8.47 18.22 3.58
C GLY A 218 8.46 16.87 2.88
N VAL A 219 7.64 16.65 1.84
CA VAL A 219 7.67 15.42 1.04
C VAL A 219 8.94 15.37 0.21
N ASP A 220 9.79 14.42 0.53
CA ASP A 220 11.07 14.19 -0.13
C ASP A 220 11.09 12.97 -1.06
N THR A 221 10.11 12.08 -0.93
CA THR A 221 10.04 10.85 -1.72
C THR A 221 8.58 10.49 -2.02
N ILE A 222 8.33 10.06 -3.25
CA ILE A 222 7.01 9.67 -3.74
C ILE A 222 7.14 8.27 -4.34
N PHE A 223 6.25 7.36 -3.96
CA PHE A 223 6.02 6.09 -4.65
C PHE A 223 4.66 6.18 -5.34
N HIS A 224 4.69 6.21 -6.67
CA HIS A 224 3.50 6.52 -7.48
C HIS A 224 3.13 5.35 -8.38
N ASP A 225 1.82 5.11 -8.50
CA ASP A 225 1.23 4.19 -9.48
C ASP A 225 1.68 4.53 -10.91
N CYS A 226 1.92 3.51 -11.73
CA CYS A 226 2.33 3.68 -13.11
C CYS A 226 2.00 2.45 -13.96
N GLN A 227 1.23 2.64 -15.02
CA GLN A 227 1.14 1.62 -16.08
C GLN A 227 2.07 1.94 -17.25
N LEU A 228 2.61 0.90 -17.90
CA LEU A 228 3.60 1.00 -18.97
C LEU A 228 3.02 0.85 -20.39
N TYR A 229 1.71 0.96 -20.53
CA TYR A 229 0.99 0.93 -21.81
C TYR A 229 -0.03 2.06 -21.88
N GLU A 230 -0.43 2.41 -23.09
CA GLU A 230 -1.34 3.50 -23.42
C GLU A 230 -2.73 2.98 -23.81
N PRO A 231 -3.81 3.75 -23.57
CA PRO A 231 -3.86 4.98 -22.76
C PRO A 231 -3.92 4.69 -21.26
N GLY A 232 -3.61 5.68 -20.40
CA GLY A 232 -3.96 5.65 -18.98
C GLY A 232 -5.47 5.75 -18.80
N VAL A 233 -6.06 4.83 -18.03
CA VAL A 233 -7.51 4.81 -17.77
C VAL A 233 -7.80 4.76 -16.28
N VAL A 234 -7.39 3.69 -15.62
CA VAL A 234 -7.55 3.48 -14.17
C VAL A 234 -6.22 3.59 -13.42
N HIS A 235 -5.12 3.61 -14.17
CA HIS A 235 -3.75 3.88 -13.71
C HIS A 235 -3.14 4.93 -14.63
N PRO A 236 -2.22 5.79 -14.15
CA PRO A 236 -1.59 6.78 -15.00
C PRO A 236 -0.62 6.10 -15.97
N ALA A 237 -0.70 6.45 -17.24
CA ALA A 237 0.30 6.02 -18.20
C ALA A 237 1.65 6.70 -17.91
N TYR A 238 2.73 6.00 -18.19
CA TYR A 238 4.09 6.53 -18.04
C TYR A 238 4.28 7.87 -18.75
N SER A 239 3.70 8.04 -19.96
CA SER A 239 3.73 9.29 -20.72
C SER A 239 2.99 10.43 -20.03
N GLU A 240 1.89 10.16 -19.34
CA GLU A 240 1.15 11.16 -18.57
C GLU A 240 1.98 11.65 -17.38
N LEU A 241 2.63 10.73 -16.65
CA LEU A 241 3.51 11.08 -15.53
C LEU A 241 4.71 11.93 -15.98
N LYS A 242 5.21 11.76 -17.21
CA LYS A 242 6.27 12.62 -17.77
C LYS A 242 5.85 14.08 -17.94
N THR A 243 4.55 14.39 -17.95
CA THR A 243 4.05 15.77 -18.05
C THR A 243 4.06 16.53 -16.72
N LEU A 244 4.25 15.84 -15.59
CA LEU A 244 4.36 16.45 -14.28
C LEU A 244 5.61 17.34 -14.17
N ASP A 245 5.61 18.26 -13.20
CA ASP A 245 6.76 19.11 -12.92
C ASP A 245 8.04 18.31 -12.66
N ALA A 246 9.17 18.81 -13.11
CA ALA A 246 10.45 18.11 -13.03
C ALA A 246 10.91 17.89 -11.58
N ASP A 247 10.67 18.85 -10.68
CA ASP A 247 11.03 18.72 -9.27
C ASP A 247 10.19 17.62 -8.61
N LEU A 248 8.92 17.51 -8.99
CA LEU A 248 8.02 16.46 -8.49
C LEU A 248 8.47 15.08 -9.02
N ARG A 249 8.74 14.96 -10.32
CA ARG A 249 9.22 13.72 -10.93
C ARG A 249 10.53 13.22 -10.31
N SER A 250 11.45 14.13 -10.01
CA SER A 250 12.75 13.79 -9.44
C SER A 250 12.68 13.08 -8.08
N LYS A 251 11.55 13.23 -7.36
CA LYS A 251 11.25 12.55 -6.09
C LYS A 251 10.49 11.23 -6.26
N MET A 252 10.06 10.91 -7.49
CA MET A 252 9.06 9.88 -7.77
C MET A 252 9.71 8.56 -8.16
N HIS A 253 9.49 7.53 -7.36
CA HIS A 253 9.69 6.13 -7.70
C HIS A 253 8.39 5.54 -8.22
N LEU A 254 8.44 4.83 -9.34
CA LEU A 254 7.26 4.25 -9.97
C LEU A 254 6.99 2.85 -9.41
N THR A 255 5.73 2.57 -9.06
CA THR A 255 5.22 1.29 -8.55
C THR A 255 4.10 0.77 -9.44
N HIS A 256 3.57 -0.40 -9.15
CA HIS A 256 2.42 -1.00 -9.83
C HIS A 256 2.63 -1.22 -11.34
N TYR A 257 3.88 -1.39 -11.77
CA TYR A 257 4.24 -1.49 -13.18
C TYR A 257 4.19 -2.92 -13.71
N GLY A 258 3.95 -3.04 -15.04
CA GLY A 258 3.90 -4.31 -15.75
C GLY A 258 5.27 -4.86 -16.15
N ASP A 259 5.28 -6.05 -16.76
CA ASP A 259 6.48 -6.84 -17.06
C ASP A 259 7.41 -6.27 -18.15
N THR A 260 6.99 -5.22 -18.86
CA THR A 260 7.78 -4.52 -19.88
C THR A 260 8.71 -3.44 -19.31
N PHE A 261 8.83 -3.32 -17.99
CA PHE A 261 9.61 -2.27 -17.31
C PHE A 261 11.06 -2.16 -17.78
N GLY A 262 11.67 -3.24 -18.27
CA GLY A 262 13.02 -3.22 -18.83
C GLY A 262 13.16 -2.44 -20.17
N GLU A 263 12.04 -2.02 -20.78
CA GLU A 263 12.02 -1.21 -22.01
C GLU A 263 12.03 0.30 -21.71
N PHE A 264 11.98 0.70 -20.43
CA PHE A 264 11.88 2.07 -19.96
C PHE A 264 13.09 2.46 -19.12
N ASP A 265 13.50 3.71 -19.20
CA ASP A 265 14.54 4.30 -18.36
C ASP A 265 13.99 5.53 -17.61
N PRO A 266 13.34 5.30 -16.45
CA PRO A 266 12.76 6.39 -15.67
C PRO A 266 13.78 7.45 -15.25
N ALA A 267 15.02 7.05 -14.99
CA ALA A 267 16.07 7.99 -14.58
C ALA A 267 16.44 8.96 -15.74
N ALA A 268 16.52 8.45 -16.97
CA ALA A 268 16.74 9.30 -18.15
C ALA A 268 15.55 10.26 -18.40
N ASP A 269 14.33 9.87 -17.98
CA ASP A 269 13.12 10.68 -18.10
C ASP A 269 12.87 11.60 -16.87
N GLY A 270 13.82 11.66 -15.94
CA GLY A 270 13.81 12.58 -14.80
C GLY A 270 13.06 12.08 -13.57
N PHE A 271 12.70 10.80 -13.49
CA PHE A 271 12.18 10.16 -12.29
C PHE A 271 13.32 9.65 -11.39
N ALA A 272 13.01 9.39 -10.11
CA ALA A 272 13.96 8.73 -9.20
C ALA A 272 14.24 7.26 -9.61
N GLY A 273 13.33 6.63 -10.34
CA GLY A 273 13.48 5.27 -10.87
C GLY A 273 12.22 4.43 -10.70
N PHE A 274 12.32 3.14 -11.00
CA PHE A 274 11.34 2.16 -10.55
C PHE A 274 11.60 1.79 -9.09
N ALA A 275 10.55 1.63 -8.31
CA ALA A 275 10.66 1.01 -6.99
C ALA A 275 11.16 -0.44 -7.15
N GLN A 276 12.08 -0.85 -6.30
CA GLN A 276 12.72 -2.16 -6.39
C GLN A 276 12.10 -3.11 -5.35
N PRO A 277 11.69 -4.33 -5.75
CA PRO A 277 11.16 -5.29 -4.79
C PRO A 277 12.24 -5.67 -3.78
N TRP A 278 11.83 -5.78 -2.50
CA TRP A 278 12.69 -6.15 -1.38
C TRP A 278 13.85 -5.21 -1.05
N ALA A 279 13.98 -4.08 -1.76
CA ALA A 279 14.92 -3.03 -1.39
C ALA A 279 14.45 -2.33 -0.09
N VAL A 280 15.38 -2.10 0.81
CA VAL A 280 15.16 -1.39 2.08
C VAL A 280 15.49 0.08 1.87
N TYR A 281 14.47 0.93 1.84
CA TYR A 281 14.57 2.38 1.68
C TYR A 281 14.59 3.09 3.04
N GLN A 282 15.53 4.04 3.22
CA GLN A 282 15.63 4.89 4.42
C GLN A 282 16.05 6.32 4.08
#